data_ab38794466caad6dc54cc06e69403cd4
#
_entry.id   ab38794466caad6dc54cc06e69403cd4
#
_cell.length_a   1.000
_cell.length_b   1.000
_cell.length_c   1.000
_cell.angle_alpha   90.00
_cell.angle_beta   90.00
_cell.angle_gamma   90.00
#
_symmetry.space_group_name_H-M   'P 1'
#
loop_
_entity.id
_entity.type
_entity.pdbx_description
1 polymer ?
#
loop_
_entity_poly.entity_id
_entity_poly.type
_entity_poly.pdbx_seq_one_letter_code
_entity_poly.pdbx_strand_id
1 'polypeptide(L)'
;MGQRTEDPLETAETPGGGILRQPPAVWATAGASVVAFMGIGLVDPILPSIARGLDATKSQVSLLFTSYFLITAVAMLVTGFVSSRIGGRRTLLAGLALVVVFAALAGTSDSVGQLVGFRAGWGLGNALFVSTSLAVIVGAAAGGSAAAILLYESALGLGMACGPLLGAVLGDASWRYPFFGTAALMAVGFLCIAVFLKEQPTPARKTSLLDPLKALGHGGLASAAAAAFFYNYAFFTVLAFTPFVLDMTPYRSGAVFFAWGVLLAVFSVLVAPRLQRRLGSLTVLAGSLVLLAADVLVLGYGNHTTAVVCTVLSGAFIGVNNTVFTELALGVSDAPRPVASAGYNFVRWFAAAAAPYLAPKIEEWSDARVPFVVAALAAVAGAGIVVLRRSALVHRAQEEAPRHAAEDGVTVFAN
;
A
#
# COMPACT_ATOMS: atom_id res chain seq x y z
N MET A 1 1.84 22.33 -63.06
CA MET A 1 2.32 22.91 -61.80
C MET A 1 1.32 22.51 -60.76
N GLY A 2 1.50 21.32 -60.19
CA GLY A 2 0.58 20.73 -59.21
C GLY A 2 1.11 20.97 -57.83
N GLN A 3 0.40 21.74 -57.03
CA GLN A 3 0.62 21.85 -55.60
C GLN A 3 0.14 20.55 -54.92
N ARG A 4 1.07 19.83 -54.32
CA ARG A 4 0.73 18.78 -53.33
C ARG A 4 0.29 19.50 -52.04
N THR A 5 -0.97 19.35 -51.70
CA THR A 5 -1.49 19.66 -50.38
C THR A 5 -0.94 18.58 -49.42
N GLU A 6 -0.03 18.98 -48.56
CA GLU A 6 0.41 18.14 -47.41
C GLU A 6 -0.77 17.97 -46.47
N ASP A 7 -1.10 16.73 -46.22
CA ASP A 7 -2.18 16.29 -45.33
C ASP A 7 -1.78 16.53 -43.86
N PRO A 8 -2.51 17.34 -43.05
CA PRO A 8 -2.14 17.65 -41.66
C PRO A 8 -2.44 16.53 -40.66
N LEU A 9 -2.80 15.32 -41.12
CA LEU A 9 -3.25 14.23 -40.25
C LEU A 9 -2.20 13.13 -40.00
N GLU A 10 -0.92 13.36 -40.33
CA GLU A 10 0.14 12.37 -40.12
C GLU A 10 1.13 12.77 -39.00
N THR A 11 0.62 13.24 -37.87
CA THR A 11 1.32 13.14 -36.61
C THR A 11 0.56 12.20 -35.68
N ALA A 12 0.36 10.98 -36.14
CA ALA A 12 0.01 9.87 -35.22
C ALA A 12 1.15 9.70 -34.23
N GLU A 13 0.90 10.07 -32.99
CA GLU A 13 1.76 9.79 -31.87
C GLU A 13 2.12 8.29 -31.88
N THR A 14 3.37 8.02 -32.14
CA THR A 14 3.92 6.67 -32.07
C THR A 14 3.73 6.16 -30.63
N PRO A 15 2.99 5.06 -30.37
CA PRO A 15 2.89 4.47 -29.05
C PRO A 15 4.20 3.74 -28.73
N GLY A 16 5.22 4.45 -28.37
CA GLY A 16 6.58 3.94 -28.31
C GLY A 16 7.34 4.18 -27.03
N GLY A 17 6.67 4.14 -25.87
CA GLY A 17 7.35 4.09 -24.59
C GLY A 17 6.98 2.83 -23.81
N GLY A 18 7.53 1.67 -24.16
CA GLY A 18 7.36 0.46 -23.37
C GLY A 18 7.82 0.70 -21.92
N ILE A 19 7.25 -0.04 -20.94
CA ILE A 19 7.57 0.03 -19.50
C ILE A 19 9.08 0.09 -19.25
N LEU A 20 9.88 -0.55 -20.08
CA LEU A 20 11.35 -0.61 -19.96
C LEU A 20 12.09 0.64 -20.47
N ARG A 21 11.43 1.56 -21.19
CA ARG A 21 12.05 2.78 -21.75
C ARG A 21 11.64 4.03 -20.98
N GLN A 22 11.76 3.97 -19.65
CA GLN A 22 11.43 5.10 -18.78
C GLN A 22 12.66 5.97 -18.49
N PRO A 23 12.48 7.29 -18.23
CA PRO A 23 13.54 8.16 -17.80
C PRO A 23 14.24 7.71 -16.52
N PRO A 24 15.54 8.01 -16.31
CA PRO A 24 16.27 7.65 -15.09
C PRO A 24 15.58 8.12 -13.80
N ALA A 25 14.91 9.27 -13.82
CA ALA A 25 14.14 9.80 -12.68
C ALA A 25 12.99 8.87 -12.28
N VAL A 26 12.31 8.25 -13.26
CA VAL A 26 11.21 7.30 -13.03
C VAL A 26 11.76 6.02 -12.40
N TRP A 27 12.87 5.48 -12.93
CA TRP A 27 13.53 4.31 -12.36
C TRP A 27 14.07 4.55 -10.96
N ALA A 28 14.68 5.72 -10.71
CA ALA A 28 15.15 6.10 -9.38
C ALA A 28 14.01 6.16 -8.37
N THR A 29 12.86 6.76 -8.74
CA THR A 29 11.69 6.86 -7.86
C THR A 29 11.02 5.51 -7.66
N ALA A 30 10.89 4.69 -8.72
CA ALA A 30 10.35 3.34 -8.62
C ALA A 30 11.23 2.42 -7.77
N GLY A 31 12.55 2.46 -7.94
CA GLY A 31 13.50 1.73 -7.11
C GLY A 31 13.43 2.11 -5.63
N ALA A 32 13.36 3.41 -5.33
CA ALA A 32 13.15 3.89 -3.97
C ALA A 32 11.78 3.46 -3.41
N SER A 33 10.74 3.37 -4.26
CA SER A 33 9.42 2.86 -3.86
C SER A 33 9.47 1.37 -3.50
N VAL A 34 10.23 0.53 -4.23
CA VAL A 34 10.48 -0.88 -3.84
C VAL A 34 11.02 -0.93 -2.42
N VAL A 35 12.05 -0.14 -2.10
CA VAL A 35 12.68 -0.15 -0.77
C VAL A 35 11.73 0.40 0.31
N ALA A 36 10.90 1.40 -0.02
CA ALA A 36 9.91 1.95 0.91
C ALA A 36 8.86 0.89 1.30
N PHE A 37 8.34 0.16 0.33
CA PHE A 37 7.38 -0.92 0.57
C PHE A 37 8.03 -2.16 1.21
N MET A 38 9.28 -2.44 0.89
CA MET A 38 10.08 -3.48 1.54
C MET A 38 10.24 -3.22 3.05
N GLY A 39 10.38 -1.96 3.45
CA GLY A 39 10.47 -1.54 4.86
C GLY A 39 9.22 -1.84 5.69
N ILE A 40 8.07 -2.15 5.07
CA ILE A 40 6.85 -2.60 5.74
C ILE A 40 7.02 -4.05 6.21
N GLY A 41 7.32 -4.97 5.31
CA GLY A 41 7.42 -6.40 5.60
C GLY A 41 8.77 -6.86 6.16
N LEU A 42 9.78 -5.99 6.18
CA LEU A 42 11.13 -6.31 6.64
C LEU A 42 11.18 -6.68 8.13
N VAL A 43 10.30 -6.12 8.95
CA VAL A 43 10.29 -6.31 10.40
C VAL A 43 9.56 -7.60 10.82
N ASP A 44 8.63 -8.10 9.98
CA ASP A 44 7.79 -9.25 10.33
C ASP A 44 8.59 -10.49 10.78
N PRO A 45 9.58 -10.98 10.02
CA PRO A 45 10.29 -12.19 10.38
C PRO A 45 11.24 -12.02 11.58
N ILE A 46 11.59 -10.78 11.93
CA ILE A 46 12.53 -10.48 13.01
C ILE A 46 11.86 -10.04 14.31
N LEU A 47 10.53 -9.88 14.33
CA LEU A 47 9.79 -9.48 15.55
C LEU A 47 10.12 -10.33 16.78
N PRO A 48 10.12 -11.69 16.71
CA PRO A 48 10.49 -12.51 17.85
C PRO A 48 11.95 -12.30 18.30
N SER A 49 12.84 -12.00 17.33
CA SER A 49 14.26 -11.73 17.65
C SER A 49 14.44 -10.36 18.34
N ILE A 50 13.68 -9.34 17.93
CA ILE A 50 13.64 -8.05 18.63
C ILE A 50 13.10 -8.22 20.04
N ALA A 51 12.01 -8.98 20.22
CA ALA A 51 11.41 -9.25 21.53
C ALA A 51 12.44 -9.87 22.48
N ARG A 52 13.14 -10.90 22.04
CA ARG A 52 14.22 -11.55 22.83
C ARG A 52 15.42 -10.62 23.06
N GLY A 53 15.82 -9.85 22.03
CA GLY A 53 17.02 -9.00 22.11
C GLY A 53 16.86 -7.76 22.99
N LEU A 54 15.63 -7.31 23.23
CA LEU A 54 15.32 -6.14 24.05
C LEU A 54 14.53 -6.51 25.33
N ASP A 55 14.41 -7.81 25.65
CA ASP A 55 13.64 -8.33 26.78
C ASP A 55 12.23 -7.74 26.86
N ALA A 56 11.52 -7.81 25.73
CA ALA A 56 10.25 -7.14 25.52
C ALA A 56 9.11 -8.12 25.28
N THR A 57 7.90 -7.75 25.70
CA THR A 57 6.69 -8.52 25.44
C THR A 57 6.25 -8.38 23.95
N LYS A 58 5.42 -9.33 23.49
CA LYS A 58 4.81 -9.27 22.15
C LYS A 58 4.06 -7.95 21.94
N SER A 59 3.27 -7.53 22.93
CA SER A 59 2.54 -6.24 22.92
C SER A 59 3.48 -5.06 22.75
N GLN A 60 4.60 -5.01 23.45
CA GLN A 60 5.56 -3.93 23.37
C GLN A 60 6.22 -3.86 21.99
N VAL A 61 6.64 -5.01 21.43
CA VAL A 61 7.29 -5.05 20.11
C VAL A 61 6.30 -4.74 18.99
N SER A 62 5.04 -5.12 19.12
CA SER A 62 4.00 -4.79 18.15
C SER A 62 3.71 -3.28 18.04
N LEU A 63 4.09 -2.47 19.05
CA LEU A 63 4.05 -1.02 18.98
C LEU A 63 4.94 -0.42 17.88
N LEU A 64 5.93 -1.17 17.40
CA LEU A 64 6.75 -0.80 16.24
C LEU A 64 5.91 -0.59 14.98
N PHE A 65 4.93 -1.46 14.75
CA PHE A 65 3.98 -1.31 13.66
C PHE A 65 2.95 -0.23 13.96
N THR A 66 2.40 -0.26 15.16
CA THR A 66 1.38 0.71 15.59
C THR A 66 1.88 2.15 15.43
N SER A 67 3.06 2.47 15.96
CA SER A 67 3.64 3.81 15.86
C SER A 67 3.92 4.22 14.42
N TYR A 68 4.51 3.32 13.65
CA TYR A 68 4.81 3.55 12.24
C TYR A 68 3.54 3.81 11.42
N PHE A 69 2.53 2.94 11.52
CA PHE A 69 1.30 3.07 10.73
C PHE A 69 0.41 4.21 11.20
N LEU A 70 0.34 4.48 12.50
CA LEU A 70 -0.44 5.60 13.04
C LEU A 70 0.11 6.94 12.55
N ILE A 71 1.42 7.14 12.67
CA ILE A 71 2.06 8.37 12.18
C ILE A 71 1.97 8.45 10.65
N THR A 72 2.14 7.34 9.94
CA THR A 72 1.93 7.28 8.48
C THR A 72 0.51 7.72 8.12
N ALA A 73 -0.52 7.20 8.79
CA ALA A 73 -1.92 7.55 8.54
C ALA A 73 -2.17 9.07 8.70
N VAL A 74 -1.79 9.62 9.85
CA VAL A 74 -1.98 11.05 10.13
C VAL A 74 -1.17 11.91 9.16
N ALA A 75 0.08 11.54 8.89
CA ALA A 75 0.95 12.28 7.98
C ALA A 75 0.44 12.28 6.53
N MET A 76 -0.26 11.21 6.09
CA MET A 76 -0.85 11.19 4.74
C MET A 76 -1.90 12.29 4.54
N LEU A 77 -2.65 12.67 5.56
CA LEU A 77 -3.59 13.81 5.48
C LEU A 77 -2.85 15.12 5.22
N VAL A 78 -1.62 15.25 5.73
CA VAL A 78 -0.81 16.48 5.66
C VAL A 78 0.07 16.50 4.40
N THR A 79 0.41 15.35 3.83
CA THR A 79 1.36 15.25 2.72
C THR A 79 0.92 16.04 1.49
N GLY A 80 -0.36 15.99 1.12
CA GLY A 80 -0.90 16.79 0.01
C GLY A 80 -0.75 18.30 0.22
N PHE A 81 -0.97 18.74 1.45
CA PHE A 81 -0.77 20.13 1.85
C PHE A 81 0.71 20.54 1.73
N VAL A 82 1.64 19.72 2.19
CA VAL A 82 3.09 19.97 2.11
C VAL A 82 3.55 19.96 0.66
N SER A 83 3.22 18.92 -0.09
CA SER A 83 3.65 18.73 -1.48
C SER A 83 3.12 19.84 -2.41
N SER A 84 1.90 20.35 -2.18
CA SER A 84 1.36 21.47 -2.95
C SER A 84 2.04 22.83 -2.68
N ARG A 85 2.89 22.93 -1.65
CA ARG A 85 3.62 24.17 -1.27
C ARG A 85 5.10 24.13 -1.59
N ILE A 86 5.78 23.01 -1.27
CA ILE A 86 7.24 22.89 -1.46
C ILE A 86 7.61 22.12 -2.73
N GLY A 87 6.62 21.53 -3.42
CA GLY A 87 6.80 20.73 -4.64
C GLY A 87 7.08 19.25 -4.37
N GLY A 88 6.79 18.41 -5.37
CA GLY A 88 6.91 16.94 -5.25
C GLY A 88 8.34 16.46 -4.98
N ARG A 89 9.32 16.99 -5.70
CA ARG A 89 10.73 16.62 -5.53
C ARG A 89 11.24 16.85 -4.11
N ARG A 90 10.96 18.04 -3.55
CA ARG A 90 11.42 18.37 -2.19
C ARG A 90 10.70 17.54 -1.14
N THR A 91 9.42 17.26 -1.34
CA THR A 91 8.65 16.37 -0.44
C THR A 91 9.18 14.95 -0.44
N LEU A 92 9.50 14.40 -1.62
CA LEU A 92 10.15 13.08 -1.74
C LEU A 92 11.49 13.02 -1.03
N LEU A 93 12.38 14.00 -1.29
CA LEU A 93 13.70 14.04 -0.68
C LEU A 93 13.63 14.23 0.84
N ALA A 94 12.72 15.07 1.34
CA ALA A 94 12.48 15.20 2.77
C ALA A 94 12.00 13.89 3.39
N GLY A 95 11.05 13.20 2.72
CA GLY A 95 10.58 11.89 3.16
C GLY A 95 11.70 10.85 3.22
N LEU A 96 12.51 10.74 2.16
CA LEU A 96 13.64 9.82 2.13
C LEU A 96 14.71 10.15 3.18
N ALA A 97 15.04 11.42 3.37
CA ALA A 97 15.98 11.83 4.41
C ALA A 97 15.52 11.41 5.80
N LEU A 98 14.24 11.60 6.11
CA LEU A 98 13.65 11.12 7.37
C LEU A 98 13.74 9.61 7.49
N VAL A 99 13.39 8.85 6.43
CA VAL A 99 13.50 7.39 6.45
C VAL A 99 14.93 6.95 6.70
N VAL A 100 15.93 7.52 6.00
CA VAL A 100 17.36 7.20 6.18
C VAL A 100 17.79 7.41 7.63
N VAL A 101 17.50 8.59 8.17
CA VAL A 101 17.90 8.96 9.54
C VAL A 101 17.23 8.05 10.57
N PHE A 102 15.91 7.90 10.50
CA PHE A 102 15.17 7.14 11.51
C PHE A 102 15.36 5.62 11.35
N ALA A 103 15.59 5.10 10.15
CA ALA A 103 15.97 3.70 9.99
C ALA A 103 17.36 3.42 10.58
N ALA A 104 18.34 4.29 10.34
CA ALA A 104 19.67 4.17 10.96
C ALA A 104 19.58 4.24 12.49
N LEU A 105 18.84 5.20 13.05
CA LEU A 105 18.62 5.32 14.49
C LEU A 105 17.88 4.08 15.06
N ALA A 106 16.93 3.50 14.33
CA ALA A 106 16.26 2.27 14.75
C ALA A 106 17.25 1.10 14.92
N GLY A 107 18.24 1.00 14.04
CA GLY A 107 19.32 0.01 14.16
C GLY A 107 20.25 0.20 15.38
N THR A 108 20.31 1.40 15.95
CA THR A 108 21.13 1.72 17.14
C THR A 108 20.34 1.64 18.45
N SER A 109 19.05 1.30 18.42
CA SER A 109 18.19 1.31 19.60
C SER A 109 18.63 0.28 20.66
N ASP A 110 18.60 0.70 21.92
CA ASP A 110 18.89 -0.16 23.09
C ASP A 110 17.64 -0.42 23.95
N SER A 111 16.51 0.14 23.58
CA SER A 111 15.22 -0.10 24.21
C SER A 111 14.07 -0.10 23.19
N VAL A 112 12.98 -0.80 23.56
CA VAL A 112 11.75 -0.81 22.75
C VAL A 112 11.18 0.59 22.56
N GLY A 113 11.22 1.43 23.62
CA GLY A 113 10.72 2.80 23.55
C GLY A 113 11.44 3.66 22.50
N GLN A 114 12.78 3.57 22.43
CA GLN A 114 13.57 4.24 21.39
C GLN A 114 13.21 3.72 20.01
N LEU A 115 13.13 2.40 19.85
CA LEU A 115 12.82 1.77 18.57
C LEU A 115 11.42 2.15 18.09
N VAL A 116 10.42 2.20 18.96
CA VAL A 116 9.04 2.67 18.68
C VAL A 116 9.04 4.13 18.25
N GLY A 117 9.79 5.00 18.94
CA GLY A 117 9.92 6.41 18.59
C GLY A 117 10.57 6.61 17.22
N PHE A 118 11.65 5.89 16.93
CA PHE A 118 12.31 5.97 15.62
C PHE A 118 11.45 5.39 14.49
N ARG A 119 10.68 4.34 14.75
CA ARG A 119 9.68 3.83 13.79
C ARG A 119 8.57 4.85 13.50
N ALA A 120 8.14 5.63 14.48
CA ALA A 120 7.20 6.74 14.27
C ALA A 120 7.78 7.81 13.32
N GLY A 121 9.03 8.23 13.54
CA GLY A 121 9.74 9.15 12.64
C GLY A 121 9.94 8.60 11.23
N TRP A 122 10.24 7.30 11.13
CA TRP A 122 10.29 6.62 9.82
C TRP A 122 8.92 6.64 9.14
N GLY A 123 7.82 6.38 9.87
CA GLY A 123 6.45 6.45 9.35
C GLY A 123 6.09 7.81 8.76
N LEU A 124 6.55 8.91 9.38
CA LEU A 124 6.42 10.26 8.83
C LEU A 124 7.13 10.40 7.48
N GLY A 125 8.39 9.95 7.41
CA GLY A 125 9.16 9.97 6.16
C GLY A 125 8.51 9.14 5.06
N ASN A 126 8.02 7.94 5.43
CA ASN A 126 7.33 7.05 4.50
C ASN A 126 6.04 7.66 3.94
N ALA A 127 5.24 8.33 4.77
CA ALA A 127 4.03 9.01 4.31
C ALA A 127 4.34 10.10 3.28
N LEU A 128 5.35 10.94 3.54
CA LEU A 128 5.78 11.99 2.60
C LEU A 128 6.26 11.39 1.28
N PHE A 129 7.01 10.29 1.34
CA PHE A 129 7.56 9.63 0.17
C PHE A 129 6.48 8.91 -0.64
N VAL A 130 5.76 7.94 -0.05
CA VAL A 130 4.81 7.06 -0.74
C VAL A 130 3.65 7.85 -1.36
N SER A 131 3.08 8.82 -0.63
CA SER A 131 1.97 9.64 -1.15
C SER A 131 2.38 10.53 -2.33
N THR A 132 3.68 10.86 -2.46
CA THR A 132 4.17 11.76 -3.50
C THR A 132 4.78 11.00 -4.68
N SER A 133 5.32 9.80 -4.43
CA SER A 133 6.08 9.03 -5.43
C SER A 133 5.25 8.66 -6.67
N LEU A 134 3.99 8.25 -6.51
CA LEU A 134 3.12 7.94 -7.64
C LEU A 134 2.91 9.17 -8.54
N ALA A 135 2.61 10.32 -7.95
CA ALA A 135 2.39 11.56 -8.70
C ALA A 135 3.66 11.97 -9.47
N VAL A 136 4.84 11.81 -8.86
CA VAL A 136 6.13 12.11 -9.49
C VAL A 136 6.46 11.12 -10.61
N ILE A 137 6.21 9.82 -10.41
CA ILE A 137 6.39 8.81 -11.46
C ILE A 137 5.48 9.11 -12.65
N VAL A 138 4.19 9.40 -12.41
CA VAL A 138 3.22 9.75 -13.48
C VAL A 138 3.65 11.02 -14.23
N GLY A 139 4.11 12.05 -13.50
CA GLY A 139 4.53 13.33 -14.09
C GLY A 139 5.85 13.27 -14.85
N ALA A 140 6.71 12.26 -14.62
CA ALA A 140 8.01 12.11 -15.26
C ALA A 140 8.05 10.94 -16.26
N ALA A 141 7.00 10.11 -16.36
CA ALA A 141 6.99 8.91 -17.19
C ALA A 141 6.86 9.23 -18.69
N ALA A 142 7.61 8.50 -19.51
CA ALA A 142 7.41 8.42 -20.95
C ALA A 142 6.39 7.29 -21.26
N GLY A 143 5.36 7.58 -22.06
CA GLY A 143 4.37 6.57 -22.45
C GLY A 143 3.06 6.59 -21.63
N GLY A 144 2.79 7.70 -20.92
CA GLY A 144 1.50 7.98 -20.30
C GLY A 144 1.34 7.42 -18.88
N SER A 145 0.23 7.77 -18.24
CA SER A 145 -0.07 7.46 -16.85
C SER A 145 -0.25 5.96 -16.57
N ALA A 146 -0.76 5.19 -17.53
CA ALA A 146 -0.99 3.75 -17.35
C ALA A 146 0.32 2.97 -17.11
N ALA A 147 1.38 3.24 -17.89
CA ALA A 147 2.69 2.62 -17.70
C ALA A 147 3.32 3.02 -16.36
N ALA A 148 3.15 4.28 -15.97
CA ALA A 148 3.63 4.80 -14.68
C ALA A 148 2.96 4.11 -13.48
N ILE A 149 1.64 3.97 -13.51
CA ILE A 149 0.86 3.29 -12.47
C ILE A 149 1.28 1.82 -12.37
N LEU A 150 1.41 1.13 -13.50
CA LEU A 150 1.83 -0.27 -13.52
C LEU A 150 3.23 -0.45 -12.92
N LEU A 151 4.17 0.47 -13.20
CA LEU A 151 5.51 0.45 -12.63
C LEU A 151 5.47 0.66 -11.11
N TYR A 152 4.65 1.60 -10.62
CA TYR A 152 4.48 1.84 -9.21
C TYR A 152 3.86 0.65 -8.48
N GLU A 153 2.80 0.04 -9.02
CA GLU A 153 2.17 -1.16 -8.46
C GLU A 153 3.13 -2.37 -8.48
N SER A 154 3.96 -2.48 -9.53
CA SER A 154 5.02 -3.49 -9.58
C SER A 154 6.07 -3.27 -8.50
N ALA A 155 6.43 -2.01 -8.22
CA ALA A 155 7.36 -1.66 -7.15
C ALA A 155 6.77 -1.98 -5.77
N LEU A 156 5.47 -1.74 -5.56
CA LEU A 156 4.75 -2.13 -4.35
C LEU A 156 4.78 -3.65 -4.16
N GLY A 157 4.37 -4.41 -5.17
CA GLY A 157 4.34 -5.87 -5.11
C GLY A 157 5.73 -6.48 -4.86
N LEU A 158 6.75 -5.99 -5.57
CA LEU A 158 8.14 -6.44 -5.40
C LEU A 158 8.67 -6.09 -4.00
N GLY A 159 8.40 -4.88 -3.51
CA GLY A 159 8.81 -4.45 -2.17
C GLY A 159 8.19 -5.32 -1.08
N MET A 160 6.88 -5.54 -1.13
CA MET A 160 6.16 -6.38 -0.17
C MET A 160 6.64 -7.83 -0.18
N ALA A 161 7.00 -8.38 -1.34
CA ALA A 161 7.55 -9.73 -1.45
C ALA A 161 8.99 -9.82 -0.94
N CYS A 162 9.88 -8.89 -1.33
CA CYS A 162 11.30 -8.94 -0.97
C CYS A 162 11.58 -8.50 0.47
N GLY A 163 10.69 -7.70 1.08
CA GLY A 163 10.87 -7.18 2.44
C GLY A 163 11.14 -8.26 3.48
N PRO A 164 10.26 -9.23 3.65
CA PRO A 164 10.45 -10.31 4.62
C PRO A 164 11.71 -11.15 4.36
N LEU A 165 12.05 -11.36 3.09
CA LEU A 165 13.26 -12.11 2.73
C LEU A 165 14.54 -11.36 3.12
N LEU A 166 14.62 -10.06 2.82
CA LEU A 166 15.74 -9.22 3.23
C LEU A 166 15.81 -9.11 4.76
N GLY A 167 14.67 -8.93 5.42
CA GLY A 167 14.55 -8.92 6.87
C GLY A 167 15.08 -10.18 7.50
N ALA A 168 14.76 -11.34 6.93
CA ALA A 168 15.23 -12.63 7.39
C ALA A 168 16.74 -12.82 7.20
N VAL A 169 17.25 -12.56 6.00
CA VAL A 169 18.67 -12.76 5.67
C VAL A 169 19.57 -11.85 6.50
N LEU A 170 19.25 -10.58 6.63
CA LEU A 170 20.01 -9.66 7.46
C LEU A 170 19.77 -9.88 8.95
N GLY A 171 18.53 -10.25 9.32
CA GLY A 171 18.10 -10.45 10.69
C GLY A 171 18.62 -11.74 11.34
N ASP A 172 19.08 -12.70 10.55
CA ASP A 172 19.72 -13.93 11.05
C ASP A 172 21.03 -13.63 11.79
N ALA A 173 21.80 -12.68 11.27
CA ALA A 173 23.04 -12.24 11.91
C ALA A 173 22.78 -11.26 13.09
N SER A 174 21.85 -10.34 12.92
CA SER A 174 21.39 -9.41 13.97
C SER A 174 20.07 -8.76 13.57
N TRP A 175 19.12 -8.68 14.51
CA TRP A 175 17.86 -7.96 14.29
C TRP A 175 18.06 -6.46 13.93
N ARG A 176 19.24 -5.90 14.16
CA ARG A 176 19.62 -4.51 13.86
C ARG A 176 19.96 -4.30 12.38
N TYR A 177 20.52 -5.30 11.70
CA TYR A 177 21.02 -5.18 10.32
C TYR A 177 19.94 -4.88 9.28
N PRO A 178 18.71 -5.40 9.35
CA PRO A 178 17.62 -5.00 8.48
C PRO A 178 17.37 -3.49 8.48
N PHE A 179 17.46 -2.84 9.62
CA PHE A 179 17.28 -1.38 9.75
C PHE A 179 18.41 -0.61 9.06
N PHE A 180 19.67 -1.02 9.28
CA PHE A 180 20.83 -0.41 8.59
C PHE A 180 20.80 -0.68 7.08
N GLY A 181 20.41 -1.90 6.66
CA GLY A 181 20.25 -2.24 5.25
C GLY A 181 19.23 -1.34 4.55
N THR A 182 18.09 -1.12 5.21
CA THR A 182 17.07 -0.19 4.69
C THR A 182 17.60 1.25 4.64
N ALA A 183 18.29 1.72 5.67
CA ALA A 183 18.86 3.04 5.67
C ALA A 183 19.85 3.24 4.51
N ALA A 184 20.72 2.25 4.26
CA ALA A 184 21.67 2.29 3.16
C ALA A 184 20.99 2.30 1.79
N LEU A 185 20.01 1.42 1.56
CA LEU A 185 19.27 1.38 0.30
C LEU A 185 18.45 2.66 0.07
N MET A 186 17.85 3.22 1.11
CA MET A 186 17.11 4.50 1.02
C MET A 186 18.06 5.69 0.79
N ALA A 187 19.28 5.65 1.35
CA ALA A 187 20.29 6.67 1.06
C ALA A 187 20.71 6.63 -0.43
N VAL A 188 20.87 5.44 -1.01
CA VAL A 188 21.10 5.30 -2.46
C VAL A 188 19.91 5.84 -3.24
N GLY A 189 18.67 5.50 -2.86
CA GLY A 189 17.46 6.05 -3.47
C GLY A 189 17.40 7.59 -3.38
N PHE A 190 17.75 8.14 -2.22
CA PHE A 190 17.84 9.59 -2.02
C PHE A 190 18.83 10.24 -3.00
N LEU A 191 20.04 9.71 -3.11
CA LEU A 191 21.06 10.21 -4.02
C LEU A 191 20.61 10.11 -5.48
N CYS A 192 20.05 8.97 -5.89
CA CYS A 192 19.53 8.79 -7.25
C CYS A 192 18.43 9.82 -7.57
N ILE A 193 17.46 10.01 -6.67
CA ILE A 193 16.38 10.98 -6.87
C ILE A 193 16.94 12.42 -6.87
N ALA A 194 17.88 12.75 -6.00
CA ALA A 194 18.51 14.06 -5.95
C ALA A 194 19.22 14.41 -7.25
N VAL A 195 19.87 13.42 -7.90
CA VAL A 195 20.60 13.60 -9.17
C VAL A 195 19.68 13.59 -10.38
N PHE A 196 18.78 12.62 -10.49
CA PHE A 196 18.03 12.37 -11.72
C PHE A 196 16.69 13.08 -11.78
N LEU A 197 16.03 13.35 -10.64
CA LEU A 197 14.72 14.00 -10.63
C LEU A 197 14.88 15.52 -10.66
N LYS A 198 14.44 16.13 -11.75
CA LYS A 198 14.34 17.60 -11.88
C LYS A 198 13.14 18.13 -11.12
N GLU A 199 13.17 19.39 -10.76
CA GLU A 199 12.02 20.05 -10.13
C GLU A 199 10.82 20.05 -11.11
N GLN A 200 9.67 19.62 -10.61
CA GLN A 200 8.42 19.63 -11.37
C GLN A 200 7.60 20.87 -10.98
N PRO A 201 6.78 21.40 -11.90
CA PRO A 201 5.91 22.52 -11.57
C PRO A 201 5.03 22.20 -10.37
N THR A 202 4.96 23.14 -9.44
CA THR A 202 4.07 22.99 -8.28
C THR A 202 2.61 23.06 -8.75
N PRO A 203 1.69 22.21 -8.24
CA PRO A 203 0.29 22.25 -8.61
C PRO A 203 -0.31 23.65 -8.42
N ALA A 204 -1.06 24.16 -9.41
CA ALA A 204 -1.69 25.48 -9.35
C ALA A 204 -2.70 25.61 -8.21
N ARG A 205 -3.36 24.50 -7.84
CA ARG A 205 -4.32 24.45 -6.74
C ARG A 205 -3.66 23.94 -5.47
N LYS A 206 -3.63 24.78 -4.43
CA LYS A 206 -3.15 24.41 -3.10
C LYS A 206 -4.22 23.57 -2.38
N THR A 207 -3.81 22.44 -1.84
CA THR A 207 -4.66 21.53 -1.06
C THR A 207 -4.79 22.06 0.38
N SER A 208 -6.00 21.98 0.96
CA SER A 208 -6.25 22.26 2.38
C SER A 208 -6.04 20.98 3.21
N LEU A 209 -5.68 21.16 4.49
CA LEU A 209 -5.53 20.06 5.45
C LEU A 209 -6.84 19.29 5.69
N LEU A 210 -7.98 19.97 5.56
CA LEU A 210 -9.30 19.38 5.81
C LEU A 210 -9.92 18.73 4.57
N ASP A 211 -9.37 18.96 3.38
CA ASP A 211 -9.95 18.42 2.13
C ASP A 211 -10.08 16.89 2.13
N PRO A 212 -9.08 16.10 2.60
CA PRO A 212 -9.21 14.64 2.67
C PRO A 212 -10.32 14.19 3.66
N LEU A 213 -10.47 14.89 4.79
CA LEU A 213 -11.52 14.57 5.78
C LEU A 213 -12.91 14.95 5.26
N LYS A 214 -13.03 16.07 4.54
CA LYS A 214 -14.29 16.46 3.88
C LYS A 214 -14.67 15.45 2.79
N ALA A 215 -13.70 14.92 2.04
CA ALA A 215 -13.96 13.88 1.04
C ALA A 215 -14.56 12.62 1.66
N LEU A 216 -14.15 12.24 2.87
CA LEU A 216 -14.75 11.14 3.63
C LEU A 216 -16.22 11.38 4.04
N GLY A 217 -16.71 12.62 3.98
CA GLY A 217 -18.13 12.92 4.15
C GLY A 217 -19.00 12.42 2.97
N HIS A 218 -18.42 12.09 1.83
CA HIS A 218 -19.13 11.52 0.69
C HIS A 218 -19.46 10.04 0.95
N GLY A 219 -20.75 9.67 0.86
CA GLY A 219 -21.26 8.36 1.27
C GLY A 219 -20.60 7.15 0.59
N GLY A 220 -20.23 7.26 -0.69
CA GLY A 220 -19.52 6.21 -1.43
C GLY A 220 -18.10 5.99 -0.89
N LEU A 221 -17.30 7.07 -0.79
CA LEU A 221 -15.94 7.00 -0.28
C LEU A 221 -15.91 6.57 1.19
N ALA A 222 -16.81 7.07 2.03
CA ALA A 222 -16.94 6.65 3.42
C ALA A 222 -17.24 5.15 3.55
N SER A 223 -18.13 4.62 2.71
CA SER A 223 -18.48 3.19 2.70
C SER A 223 -17.31 2.32 2.24
N ALA A 224 -16.61 2.73 1.18
CA ALA A 224 -15.42 2.05 0.70
C ALA A 224 -14.29 2.06 1.75
N ALA A 225 -14.05 3.23 2.37
CA ALA A 225 -13.04 3.38 3.42
C ALA A 225 -13.38 2.56 4.67
N ALA A 226 -14.65 2.54 5.09
CA ALA A 226 -15.09 1.73 6.23
C ALA A 226 -14.92 0.22 5.97
N ALA A 227 -15.31 -0.27 4.79
CA ALA A 227 -15.09 -1.66 4.43
C ALA A 227 -13.60 -1.99 4.35
N ALA A 228 -12.79 -1.09 3.78
CA ALA A 228 -11.35 -1.24 3.73
C ALA A 228 -10.68 -1.16 5.11
N PHE A 229 -11.22 -0.45 6.08
CA PHE A 229 -10.76 -0.47 7.46
C PHE A 229 -10.79 -1.89 8.03
N PHE A 230 -11.92 -2.57 7.94
CA PHE A 230 -12.07 -3.93 8.44
C PHE A 230 -11.21 -4.95 7.68
N TYR A 231 -11.09 -4.79 6.37
CA TYR A 231 -10.16 -5.58 5.56
C TYR A 231 -8.70 -5.41 6.02
N ASN A 232 -8.26 -4.16 6.18
CA ASN A 232 -6.88 -3.89 6.59
C ASN A 232 -6.60 -4.35 8.03
N TYR A 233 -7.60 -4.32 8.91
CA TYR A 233 -7.46 -4.90 10.24
C TYR A 233 -7.13 -6.39 10.15
N ALA A 234 -7.87 -7.16 9.35
CA ALA A 234 -7.59 -8.58 9.12
C ALA A 234 -6.21 -8.79 8.48
N PHE A 235 -5.89 -8.01 7.46
CA PHE A 235 -4.59 -8.04 6.78
C PHE A 235 -3.42 -7.87 7.77
N PHE A 236 -3.44 -6.80 8.54
CA PHE A 236 -2.32 -6.48 9.45
C PHE A 236 -2.31 -7.34 10.72
N THR A 237 -3.42 -7.98 11.08
CA THR A 237 -3.41 -9.06 12.08
C THR A 237 -2.60 -10.25 11.57
N VAL A 238 -2.81 -10.68 10.32
CA VAL A 238 -2.01 -11.76 9.72
C VAL A 238 -0.54 -11.35 9.66
N LEU A 239 -0.22 -10.16 9.16
CA LEU A 239 1.15 -9.72 8.96
C LEU A 239 1.93 -9.60 10.28
N ALA A 240 1.36 -8.91 11.27
CA ALA A 240 2.08 -8.55 12.49
C ALA A 240 1.98 -9.57 13.64
N PHE A 241 0.93 -10.39 13.65
CA PHE A 241 0.70 -11.34 14.76
C PHE A 241 1.11 -12.79 14.42
N THR A 242 0.94 -13.22 13.16
CA THR A 242 1.30 -14.58 12.74
C THR A 242 2.77 -14.96 12.98
N PRO A 243 3.78 -14.08 12.86
CA PRO A 243 5.17 -14.44 13.16
C PRO A 243 5.36 -14.98 14.58
N PHE A 244 4.60 -14.49 15.56
CA PHE A 244 4.65 -14.97 16.95
C PHE A 244 3.98 -16.35 17.13
N VAL A 245 2.98 -16.66 16.29
CA VAL A 245 2.25 -17.94 16.36
C VAL A 245 3.03 -19.04 15.63
N LEU A 246 3.69 -18.70 14.52
CA LEU A 246 4.51 -19.65 13.78
C LEU A 246 5.79 -20.03 14.55
N ASP A 247 6.32 -19.13 15.38
CA ASP A 247 7.53 -19.31 16.20
C ASP A 247 8.68 -19.98 15.42
N MET A 248 8.94 -19.47 14.22
CA MET A 248 9.97 -19.97 13.30
C MET A 248 11.27 -19.17 13.44
N THR A 249 12.37 -19.75 12.92
CA THR A 249 13.58 -18.97 12.71
C THR A 249 13.31 -17.83 11.71
N PRO A 250 14.04 -16.70 11.81
CA PRO A 250 13.85 -15.56 10.89
C PRO A 250 13.86 -15.98 9.42
N TYR A 251 14.77 -16.88 9.03
CA TYR A 251 14.88 -17.36 7.67
C TYR A 251 13.64 -18.12 7.19
N ARG A 252 13.09 -19.04 8.00
CA ARG A 252 11.87 -19.79 7.65
C ARG A 252 10.66 -18.87 7.60
N SER A 253 10.52 -17.98 8.59
CA SER A 253 9.46 -16.96 8.60
C SER A 253 9.55 -16.06 7.37
N GLY A 254 10.76 -15.57 7.02
CA GLY A 254 10.99 -14.79 5.84
C GLY A 254 10.61 -15.50 4.53
N ALA A 255 10.89 -16.81 4.42
CA ALA A 255 10.48 -17.60 3.26
C ALA A 255 8.95 -17.73 3.14
N VAL A 256 8.24 -17.91 4.26
CA VAL A 256 6.77 -17.95 4.30
C VAL A 256 6.19 -16.61 3.85
N PHE A 257 6.66 -15.49 4.41
CA PHE A 257 6.19 -14.17 4.05
C PHE A 257 6.65 -13.71 2.66
N PHE A 258 7.76 -14.21 2.15
CA PHE A 258 8.14 -14.03 0.75
C PHE A 258 7.12 -14.71 -0.19
N ALA A 259 6.78 -15.98 0.07
CA ALA A 259 5.77 -16.69 -0.70
C ALA A 259 4.40 -16.01 -0.62
N TRP A 260 4.01 -15.52 0.56
CA TRP A 260 2.83 -14.69 0.79
C TRP A 260 2.87 -13.42 -0.09
N GLY A 261 3.97 -12.68 -0.09
CA GLY A 261 4.14 -11.46 -0.88
C GLY A 261 4.12 -11.72 -2.39
N VAL A 262 4.66 -12.85 -2.85
CA VAL A 262 4.57 -13.28 -4.26
C VAL A 262 3.11 -13.55 -4.64
N LEU A 263 2.36 -14.28 -3.82
CA LEU A 263 0.94 -14.51 -4.07
C LEU A 263 0.15 -13.19 -4.08
N LEU A 264 0.43 -12.31 -3.12
CA LEU A 264 -0.18 -10.97 -3.08
C LEU A 264 0.06 -10.23 -4.41
N ALA A 265 1.30 -10.15 -4.88
CA ALA A 265 1.66 -9.46 -6.11
C ALA A 265 0.99 -10.10 -7.35
N VAL A 266 1.04 -11.41 -7.48
CA VAL A 266 0.43 -12.15 -8.60
C VAL A 266 -1.09 -11.94 -8.63
N PHE A 267 -1.75 -12.08 -7.50
CA PHE A 267 -3.20 -11.96 -7.42
C PHE A 267 -3.66 -10.50 -7.57
N SER A 268 -2.91 -9.54 -7.07
CA SER A 268 -3.16 -8.10 -7.24
C SER A 268 -3.09 -7.71 -8.72
N VAL A 269 -2.01 -8.06 -9.41
CA VAL A 269 -1.74 -7.58 -10.77
C VAL A 269 -2.43 -8.42 -11.84
N LEU A 270 -2.44 -9.75 -11.69
CA LEU A 270 -2.91 -10.63 -12.75
C LEU A 270 -4.33 -11.16 -12.55
N VAL A 271 -4.68 -11.51 -11.31
CA VAL A 271 -5.95 -12.21 -11.02
C VAL A 271 -7.07 -11.22 -10.76
N ALA A 272 -6.85 -10.20 -9.93
CA ALA A 272 -7.89 -9.24 -9.55
C ALA A 272 -8.56 -8.57 -10.76
N PRO A 273 -7.83 -8.02 -11.77
CA PRO A 273 -8.48 -7.40 -12.92
C PRO A 273 -9.27 -8.38 -13.79
N ARG A 274 -8.85 -9.66 -13.85
CA ARG A 274 -9.60 -10.70 -14.58
C ARG A 274 -10.89 -11.08 -13.88
N LEU A 275 -10.85 -11.21 -12.55
CA LEU A 275 -12.05 -11.49 -11.75
C LEU A 275 -13.05 -10.34 -11.82
N GLN A 276 -12.57 -9.09 -11.69
CA GLN A 276 -13.41 -7.90 -11.78
C GLN A 276 -14.17 -7.82 -13.12
N ARG A 277 -13.50 -8.09 -14.24
CA ARG A 277 -14.15 -8.11 -15.57
C ARG A 277 -15.19 -9.18 -15.72
N ARG A 278 -15.07 -10.32 -15.02
CA ARG A 278 -16.02 -11.45 -15.13
C ARG A 278 -17.18 -11.36 -14.13
N LEU A 279 -16.91 -10.92 -12.90
CA LEU A 279 -17.85 -11.03 -11.78
C LEU A 279 -18.29 -9.65 -11.25
N GLY A 280 -17.61 -8.57 -11.66
CA GLY A 280 -17.80 -7.23 -11.12
C GLY A 280 -17.10 -7.01 -9.78
N SER A 281 -16.66 -5.76 -9.53
CA SER A 281 -15.81 -5.39 -8.38
C SER A 281 -16.44 -5.75 -7.03
N LEU A 282 -17.72 -5.46 -6.82
CA LEU A 282 -18.39 -5.70 -5.52
C LEU A 282 -18.54 -7.18 -5.20
N THR A 283 -18.83 -8.02 -6.21
CA THR A 283 -18.92 -9.49 -6.03
C THR A 283 -17.55 -10.07 -5.68
N VAL A 284 -16.51 -9.60 -6.37
CA VAL A 284 -15.12 -10.02 -6.11
C VAL A 284 -14.70 -9.63 -4.69
N LEU A 285 -14.98 -8.39 -4.26
CA LEU A 285 -14.67 -7.94 -2.89
C LEU A 285 -15.40 -8.78 -1.85
N ALA A 286 -16.72 -8.93 -1.96
CA ALA A 286 -17.49 -9.69 -0.99
C ALA A 286 -17.01 -11.15 -0.90
N GLY A 287 -16.83 -11.81 -2.04
CA GLY A 287 -16.34 -13.19 -2.10
C GLY A 287 -14.91 -13.34 -1.53
N SER A 288 -14.00 -12.45 -1.92
CA SER A 288 -12.61 -12.49 -1.46
C SER A 288 -12.50 -12.21 0.04
N LEU A 289 -13.32 -11.32 0.61
CA LEU A 289 -13.36 -11.05 2.06
C LEU A 289 -13.90 -12.25 2.86
N VAL A 290 -14.93 -12.95 2.34
CA VAL A 290 -15.43 -14.17 2.96
C VAL A 290 -14.38 -15.28 2.93
N LEU A 291 -13.68 -15.43 1.81
CA LEU A 291 -12.59 -16.42 1.70
C LEU A 291 -11.42 -16.06 2.63
N LEU A 292 -11.06 -14.78 2.74
CA LEU A 292 -10.07 -14.32 3.70
C LEU A 292 -10.49 -14.61 5.15
N ALA A 293 -11.76 -14.38 5.50
CA ALA A 293 -12.27 -14.69 6.83
C ALA A 293 -12.18 -16.19 7.15
N ALA A 294 -12.54 -17.04 6.20
CA ALA A 294 -12.42 -18.49 6.35
C ALA A 294 -10.95 -18.93 6.50
N ASP A 295 -10.06 -18.40 5.67
CA ASP A 295 -8.62 -18.67 5.71
C ASP A 295 -8.02 -18.28 7.06
N VAL A 296 -8.32 -17.08 7.56
CA VAL A 296 -7.83 -16.58 8.85
C VAL A 296 -8.36 -17.39 10.04
N LEU A 297 -9.62 -17.87 9.98
CA LEU A 297 -10.14 -18.81 10.98
C LEU A 297 -9.39 -20.13 10.96
N VAL A 298 -9.18 -20.71 9.78
CA VAL A 298 -8.43 -21.97 9.63
C VAL A 298 -6.98 -21.78 10.11
N LEU A 299 -6.36 -20.61 9.85
CA LEU A 299 -5.04 -20.26 10.37
C LEU A 299 -5.00 -20.32 11.90
N GLY A 300 -5.99 -19.73 12.57
CA GLY A 300 -6.03 -19.67 14.05
C GLY A 300 -6.32 -20.99 14.72
N TYR A 301 -7.03 -21.92 14.07
CA TYR A 301 -7.43 -23.21 14.66
C TYR A 301 -6.64 -24.41 14.10
N GLY A 302 -5.89 -24.22 13.00
CA GLY A 302 -5.13 -25.27 12.35
C GLY A 302 -3.87 -25.68 13.12
N ASN A 303 -3.26 -26.78 12.67
CA ASN A 303 -1.93 -27.16 13.13
C ASN A 303 -0.88 -26.22 12.47
N HIS A 304 0.38 -26.36 12.89
CA HIS A 304 1.49 -25.53 12.42
C HIS A 304 1.61 -25.51 10.86
N THR A 305 1.50 -26.68 10.21
CA THR A 305 1.55 -26.76 8.73
C THR A 305 0.37 -26.02 8.09
N THR A 306 -0.82 -26.18 8.64
CA THR A 306 -2.02 -25.48 8.18
C THR A 306 -1.84 -23.95 8.34
N ALA A 307 -1.30 -23.51 9.48
CA ALA A 307 -1.05 -22.09 9.71
C ALA A 307 -0.07 -21.50 8.68
N VAL A 308 0.99 -22.22 8.33
CA VAL A 308 1.93 -21.81 7.25
C VAL A 308 1.22 -21.70 5.91
N VAL A 309 0.44 -22.73 5.53
CA VAL A 309 -0.28 -22.72 4.25
C VAL A 309 -1.29 -21.58 4.19
N CYS A 310 -2.10 -21.39 5.23
CA CYS A 310 -3.07 -20.30 5.29
C CYS A 310 -2.39 -18.93 5.28
N THR A 311 -1.25 -18.77 5.98
CA THR A 311 -0.47 -17.51 5.90
C THR A 311 -0.11 -17.20 4.45
N VAL A 312 0.39 -18.16 3.69
CA VAL A 312 0.74 -17.96 2.28
C VAL A 312 -0.51 -17.67 1.44
N LEU A 313 -1.58 -18.43 1.62
CA LEU A 313 -2.85 -18.26 0.86
C LEU A 313 -3.52 -16.92 1.15
N SER A 314 -3.45 -16.41 2.37
CA SER A 314 -3.99 -15.09 2.70
C SER A 314 -3.45 -14.00 1.78
N GLY A 315 -2.20 -14.12 1.31
CA GLY A 315 -1.59 -13.22 0.34
C GLY A 315 -2.40 -13.08 -0.96
N ALA A 316 -2.98 -14.17 -1.44
CA ALA A 316 -3.83 -14.16 -2.64
C ALA A 316 -5.11 -13.31 -2.42
N PHE A 317 -5.82 -13.55 -1.32
CA PHE A 317 -7.05 -12.81 -1.00
C PHE A 317 -6.75 -11.33 -0.70
N ILE A 318 -5.66 -11.07 0.03
CA ILE A 318 -5.20 -9.72 0.35
C ILE A 318 -4.82 -8.96 -0.93
N GLY A 319 -4.15 -9.60 -1.89
CA GLY A 319 -3.79 -9.01 -3.18
C GLY A 319 -5.01 -8.58 -3.98
N VAL A 320 -6.04 -9.45 -4.08
CA VAL A 320 -7.30 -9.11 -4.74
C VAL A 320 -7.97 -7.92 -4.05
N ASN A 321 -8.15 -7.99 -2.73
CA ASN A 321 -8.81 -6.92 -1.98
C ASN A 321 -8.07 -5.59 -2.07
N ASN A 322 -6.73 -5.59 -2.01
CA ASN A 322 -5.92 -4.37 -2.08
C ASN A 322 -6.16 -3.59 -3.39
N THR A 323 -6.14 -4.29 -4.52
CA THR A 323 -6.37 -3.67 -5.84
C THR A 323 -7.80 -3.18 -5.97
N VAL A 324 -8.78 -4.05 -5.71
CA VAL A 324 -10.19 -3.75 -5.97
C VAL A 324 -10.71 -2.63 -5.06
N PHE A 325 -10.32 -2.62 -3.78
CA PHE A 325 -10.69 -1.52 -2.86
C PHE A 325 -10.07 -0.19 -3.26
N THR A 326 -8.82 -0.17 -3.71
CA THR A 326 -8.16 1.06 -4.15
C THR A 326 -8.85 1.65 -5.38
N GLU A 327 -9.14 0.83 -6.38
CA GLU A 327 -9.88 1.26 -7.58
C GLU A 327 -11.29 1.74 -7.23
N LEU A 328 -12.01 0.98 -6.38
CA LEU A 328 -13.36 1.34 -5.94
C LEU A 328 -13.36 2.69 -5.21
N ALA A 329 -12.46 2.90 -4.24
CA ALA A 329 -12.40 4.12 -3.46
C ALA A 329 -12.13 5.36 -4.32
N LEU A 330 -11.27 5.22 -5.35
CA LEU A 330 -10.98 6.32 -6.28
C LEU A 330 -12.08 6.54 -7.31
N GLY A 331 -12.88 5.52 -7.61
CA GLY A 331 -13.99 5.59 -8.59
C GLY A 331 -15.29 6.13 -8.02
N VAL A 332 -15.55 6.00 -6.71
CA VAL A 332 -16.82 6.43 -6.09
C VAL A 332 -16.81 7.87 -5.56
N SER A 333 -15.69 8.59 -5.65
CA SER A 333 -15.51 9.92 -5.06
C SER A 333 -15.54 11.02 -6.10
N ASP A 334 -16.28 12.12 -5.81
CA ASP A 334 -16.28 13.37 -6.60
C ASP A 334 -15.05 14.23 -6.33
N ALA A 335 -14.35 13.97 -5.23
CA ALA A 335 -13.16 14.72 -4.87
C ALA A 335 -12.00 14.44 -5.85
N PRO A 336 -11.09 15.39 -6.05
CA PRO A 336 -9.87 15.14 -6.82
C PRO A 336 -9.15 13.89 -6.30
N ARG A 337 -8.69 13.02 -7.22
CA ARG A 337 -8.06 11.73 -6.88
C ARG A 337 -7.03 11.78 -5.74
N PRO A 338 -6.12 12.79 -5.67
CA PRO A 338 -5.17 12.89 -4.55
C PRO A 338 -5.84 13.10 -3.20
N VAL A 339 -6.96 13.86 -3.17
CA VAL A 339 -7.72 14.16 -1.95
C VAL A 339 -8.50 12.93 -1.48
N ALA A 340 -9.21 12.27 -2.40
CA ALA A 340 -9.91 11.01 -2.11
C ALA A 340 -8.95 9.92 -1.62
N SER A 341 -7.81 9.76 -2.29
CA SER A 341 -6.76 8.82 -1.92
C SER A 341 -6.20 9.10 -0.52
N ALA A 342 -5.96 10.36 -0.16
CA ALA A 342 -5.45 10.72 1.15
C ALA A 342 -6.45 10.36 2.26
N GLY A 343 -7.75 10.67 2.08
CA GLY A 343 -8.81 10.30 3.03
C GLY A 343 -8.96 8.79 3.16
N TYR A 344 -9.03 8.07 2.04
CA TYR A 344 -9.09 6.62 2.01
C TYR A 344 -7.89 5.95 2.71
N ASN A 345 -6.68 6.39 2.37
CA ASN A 345 -5.46 5.83 2.97
C ASN A 345 -5.33 6.17 4.45
N PHE A 346 -5.80 7.34 4.91
CA PHE A 346 -5.85 7.64 6.34
C PHE A 346 -6.62 6.56 7.11
N VAL A 347 -7.85 6.23 6.69
CA VAL A 347 -8.69 5.22 7.34
C VAL A 347 -8.03 3.84 7.28
N ARG A 348 -7.48 3.49 6.14
CA ARG A 348 -6.82 2.21 5.87
C ARG A 348 -5.57 2.00 6.74
N TRP A 349 -4.68 3.00 6.81
CA TRP A 349 -3.47 2.93 7.63
C TRP A 349 -3.77 3.04 9.13
N PHE A 350 -4.89 3.68 9.49
CA PHE A 350 -5.34 3.67 10.88
C PHE A 350 -5.75 2.26 11.33
N ALA A 351 -6.42 1.47 10.49
CA ALA A 351 -6.67 0.06 10.74
C ALA A 351 -5.38 -0.76 10.83
N ALA A 352 -4.40 -0.46 9.97
CA ALA A 352 -3.08 -1.07 10.01
C ALA A 352 -2.33 -0.79 11.33
N ALA A 353 -2.59 0.35 11.97
CA ALA A 353 -2.05 0.67 13.30
C ALA A 353 -2.81 -0.05 14.42
N ALA A 354 -4.13 -0.20 14.29
CA ALA A 354 -4.99 -0.80 15.30
C ALA A 354 -4.75 -2.31 15.46
N ALA A 355 -4.55 -3.04 14.37
CA ALA A 355 -4.41 -4.49 14.38
C ALA A 355 -3.18 -4.97 15.18
N PRO A 356 -1.95 -4.48 14.94
CA PRO A 356 -0.77 -4.88 15.72
C PRO A 356 -0.86 -4.48 17.21
N TYR A 357 -1.62 -3.43 17.50
CA TYR A 357 -1.85 -3.01 18.88
C TYR A 357 -2.83 -3.93 19.61
N LEU A 358 -3.93 -4.25 18.96
CA LEU A 358 -5.04 -5.00 19.59
C LEU A 358 -4.78 -6.51 19.64
N ALA A 359 -4.18 -7.09 18.59
CA ALA A 359 -4.05 -8.54 18.49
C ALA A 359 -3.27 -9.16 19.66
N PRO A 360 -2.07 -8.67 20.08
CA PRO A 360 -1.38 -9.21 21.25
C PRO A 360 -2.12 -8.96 22.55
N LYS A 361 -2.82 -7.81 22.69
CA LYS A 361 -3.62 -7.52 23.89
C LYS A 361 -4.82 -8.45 24.02
N ILE A 362 -5.47 -8.76 22.91
CA ILE A 362 -6.57 -9.74 22.87
C ILE A 362 -6.02 -11.12 23.27
N GLU A 363 -4.85 -11.52 22.78
CA GLU A 363 -4.18 -12.75 23.20
C GLU A 363 -3.91 -12.76 24.72
N GLU A 364 -3.37 -11.67 25.29
CA GLU A 364 -3.08 -11.55 26.74
C GLU A 364 -4.33 -11.73 27.61
N TRP A 365 -5.51 -11.31 27.11
CA TRP A 365 -6.79 -11.40 27.85
C TRP A 365 -7.58 -12.67 27.58
N SER A 366 -7.15 -13.49 26.60
CA SER A 366 -7.93 -14.64 26.15
C SER A 366 -7.06 -15.82 25.73
N ASP A 367 -6.91 -16.06 24.45
CA ASP A 367 -6.19 -17.18 23.81
C ASP A 367 -5.60 -16.71 22.49
N ALA A 368 -4.50 -17.31 22.06
CA ALA A 368 -3.81 -17.00 20.80
C ALA A 368 -4.69 -17.15 19.52
N ARG A 369 -5.83 -17.83 19.61
CA ARG A 369 -6.80 -18.00 18.52
C ARG A 369 -7.72 -16.80 18.37
N VAL A 370 -8.05 -16.12 19.47
CA VAL A 370 -9.06 -15.06 19.49
C VAL A 370 -8.70 -13.87 18.60
N PRO A 371 -7.44 -13.40 18.48
CA PRO A 371 -7.06 -12.40 17.52
C PRO A 371 -7.45 -12.75 16.07
N PHE A 372 -7.32 -14.01 15.67
CA PHE A 372 -7.73 -14.47 14.33
C PHE A 372 -9.25 -14.53 14.16
N VAL A 373 -9.98 -14.88 15.22
CA VAL A 373 -11.47 -14.80 15.21
C VAL A 373 -11.92 -13.36 15.02
N VAL A 374 -11.32 -12.41 15.74
CA VAL A 374 -11.64 -10.97 15.60
C VAL A 374 -11.28 -10.47 14.19
N ALA A 375 -10.15 -10.90 13.63
CA ALA A 375 -9.74 -10.57 12.27
C ALA A 375 -10.73 -11.15 11.22
N ALA A 376 -11.18 -12.38 11.40
CA ALA A 376 -12.18 -13.00 10.53
C ALA A 376 -13.53 -12.27 10.61
N LEU A 377 -13.99 -11.92 11.82
CA LEU A 377 -15.21 -11.13 12.01
C LEU A 377 -15.08 -9.74 11.37
N ALA A 378 -13.92 -9.12 11.45
CA ALA A 378 -13.64 -7.86 10.76
C ALA A 378 -13.76 -8.05 9.23
N ALA A 379 -13.17 -9.09 8.66
CA ALA A 379 -13.30 -9.37 7.22
C ALA A 379 -14.77 -9.58 6.81
N VAL A 380 -15.55 -10.31 7.61
CA VAL A 380 -16.99 -10.49 7.38
C VAL A 380 -17.75 -9.16 7.50
N ALA A 381 -17.42 -8.32 8.49
CA ALA A 381 -18.01 -6.99 8.61
C ALA A 381 -17.72 -6.11 7.39
N GLY A 382 -16.47 -6.15 6.87
CA GLY A 382 -16.11 -5.52 5.61
C GLY A 382 -16.97 -6.01 4.43
N ALA A 383 -17.13 -7.33 4.30
CA ALA A 383 -18.00 -7.93 3.28
C ALA A 383 -19.47 -7.47 3.44
N GLY A 384 -19.96 -7.43 4.68
CA GLY A 384 -21.31 -6.94 5.01
C GLY A 384 -21.51 -5.48 4.57
N ILE A 385 -20.53 -4.59 4.82
CA ILE A 385 -20.59 -3.20 4.35
C ILE A 385 -20.63 -3.14 2.82
N VAL A 386 -19.81 -3.92 2.11
CA VAL A 386 -19.81 -3.97 0.64
C VAL A 386 -21.18 -4.37 0.10
N VAL A 387 -21.83 -5.36 0.70
CA VAL A 387 -23.16 -5.82 0.27
C VAL A 387 -24.26 -4.83 0.63
N LEU A 388 -24.29 -4.34 1.89
CA LEU A 388 -25.36 -3.46 2.39
C LEU A 388 -25.32 -2.07 1.78
N ARG A 389 -24.11 -1.57 1.45
CA ARG A 389 -23.91 -0.24 0.87
C ARG A 389 -23.70 -0.27 -0.64
N ARG A 390 -24.10 -1.37 -1.28
CA ARG A 390 -23.92 -1.59 -2.73
C ARG A 390 -24.41 -0.40 -3.58
N SER A 391 -25.56 0.18 -3.26
CA SER A 391 -26.09 1.35 -4.00
C SER A 391 -25.13 2.55 -3.94
N ALA A 392 -24.57 2.86 -2.78
CA ALA A 392 -23.61 3.95 -2.62
C ALA A 392 -22.28 3.69 -3.34
N LEU A 393 -21.92 2.41 -3.52
CA LEU A 393 -20.67 1.99 -4.17
C LEU A 393 -20.77 1.85 -5.69
N VAL A 394 -21.99 1.79 -6.26
CA VAL A 394 -22.23 1.62 -7.71
C VAL A 394 -22.58 2.95 -8.41
N HIS A 395 -22.98 3.99 -7.66
CA HIS A 395 -23.67 5.17 -8.20
C HIS A 395 -22.92 5.98 -9.30
N ARG A 396 -21.66 5.69 -9.61
CA ARG A 396 -20.89 6.38 -10.66
C ARG A 396 -20.41 5.54 -11.82
N ALA A 397 -20.22 4.25 -11.66
CA ALA A 397 -19.81 3.40 -12.78
C ALA A 397 -20.86 3.37 -13.92
N GLN A 398 -22.10 3.78 -13.64
CA GLN A 398 -23.20 3.86 -14.62
C GLN A 398 -23.42 5.24 -15.24
N GLU A 399 -22.94 6.34 -14.64
CA GLU A 399 -23.09 7.69 -15.20
C GLU A 399 -22.01 8.06 -16.20
N GLU A 400 -20.82 7.47 -16.14
CA GLU A 400 -19.75 7.71 -17.12
C GLU A 400 -19.89 6.87 -18.41
N ALA A 401 -20.55 5.72 -18.37
CA ALA A 401 -20.77 4.89 -19.54
C ALA A 401 -21.62 5.57 -20.66
N PRO A 402 -22.66 6.40 -20.38
CA PRO A 402 -23.41 7.10 -21.42
C PRO A 402 -22.70 8.34 -21.98
N ARG A 403 -21.78 8.99 -21.24
CA ARG A 403 -21.11 10.22 -21.70
C ARG A 403 -20.07 9.96 -22.77
N HIS A 404 -19.26 8.92 -22.63
CA HIS A 404 -18.31 8.52 -23.66
C HIS A 404 -19.01 7.97 -24.93
N ALA A 405 -20.13 7.25 -24.76
CA ALA A 405 -20.91 6.78 -25.90
C ALA A 405 -21.67 7.92 -26.65
N ALA A 406 -21.93 9.04 -25.98
CA ALA A 406 -22.57 10.21 -26.57
C ALA A 406 -21.55 11.15 -27.24
N GLU A 407 -20.30 11.20 -26.79
CA GLU A 407 -19.23 11.99 -27.42
C GLU A 407 -18.66 11.30 -28.65
N ASP A 408 -18.64 9.97 -28.72
CA ASP A 408 -18.23 9.21 -29.90
C ASP A 408 -19.36 9.03 -30.95
N GLY A 409 -20.58 9.42 -30.63
CA GLY A 409 -21.79 9.18 -31.43
C GLY A 409 -22.34 10.36 -32.24
N VAL A 410 -21.74 11.54 -32.16
CA VAL A 410 -22.24 12.74 -32.87
C VAL A 410 -21.25 13.25 -33.92
N THR A 411 -21.12 12.58 -35.00
CA THR A 411 -20.88 13.17 -36.33
C THR A 411 -20.96 12.13 -37.45
N VAL A 412 -22.10 11.52 -37.68
CA VAL A 412 -22.44 10.99 -39.01
C VAL A 412 -23.96 11.11 -39.14
N PHE A 413 -24.43 12.13 -39.77
CA PHE A 413 -25.61 12.27 -40.61
C PHE A 413 -26.11 13.73 -40.63
N ALA A 414 -25.52 14.53 -41.47
CA ALA A 414 -26.21 15.61 -42.14
C ALA A 414 -25.49 15.87 -43.47
N ASN A 415 -26.19 15.44 -44.52
CA ASN A 415 -26.05 15.63 -45.96
C ASN A 415 -25.33 14.55 -46.74
#